data_15d862c58a98038117a5d321d223361f
#
_entry.id   15d862c58a98038117a5d321d223361f
#
_cell.length_a   1.000
_cell.length_b   1.000
_cell.length_c   1.000
_cell.angle_alpha   90.00
_cell.angle_beta   90.00
_cell.angle_gamma   90.00
#
_symmetry.space_group_name_H-M   'P 1'
#
loop_
_entity.id
_entity.type
_entity.pdbx_description
1 polymer ?
#
loop_
_entity_poly.entity_id
_entity_poly.type
_entity_poly.pdbx_seq_one_letter_code
_entity_poly.pdbx_strand_id
1 'polypeptide(L)'
;MKKSIPFLLLATLQLSCGSSQEKPEVMQTEEKTIELAPKEILAEAYQLFKEGNDNESVVLAEKVLAIGKETKNDTLIGRALTSLCRNAQRNLDTNRLAELSEGLKLLSETSGNKKWMMYRAHQNAEMWRLVGNLERAEKFYIESMELSSEIGSKGMFMIDHFNKSFVSTAKGDFEEAERLISKYYVLRRELDSTSEDAYGLIALCYLLEQQKNYKGAHEVATVTRRLFKVQNLFPEPPDEKPLLEVEAKVKEELEASLFEEIAKNSTSKS
;
A
#
# COMPACT_ATOMS: atom_id res chain seq x y z
N MET A 1 -30.44 -7.91 21.01
CA MET A 1 -31.52 -7.40 21.89
C MET A 1 -31.49 -5.89 21.84
N LYS A 2 -32.46 -5.31 21.15
CA LYS A 2 -32.65 -3.86 20.99
C LYS A 2 -33.37 -3.32 22.22
N LYS A 3 -32.86 -2.31 22.89
CA LYS A 3 -33.59 -1.55 23.91
C LYS A 3 -33.88 -0.16 23.35
N SER A 4 -35.17 0.05 23.07
CA SER A 4 -35.77 1.34 22.76
C SER A 4 -36.16 2.05 24.06
N ILE A 5 -35.90 3.34 24.14
CA ILE A 5 -36.40 4.22 25.23
C ILE A 5 -37.40 5.19 24.61
N PRO A 6 -38.59 5.31 25.13
CA PRO A 6 -39.56 6.28 24.65
C PRO A 6 -39.42 7.61 25.39
N PHE A 7 -39.45 8.68 24.62
CA PHE A 7 -39.53 10.05 25.15
C PHE A 7 -41.00 10.49 25.15
N LEU A 8 -41.55 10.76 26.34
CA LEU A 8 -42.86 11.37 26.52
C LEU A 8 -42.66 12.76 27.11
N LEU A 9 -43.03 13.79 26.41
CA LEU A 9 -43.05 15.16 26.97
C LEU A 9 -44.44 15.75 26.78
N LEU A 10 -45.14 15.97 27.93
CA LEU A 10 -46.36 16.73 28.01
C LEU A 10 -46.02 18.22 28.00
N ALA A 11 -46.64 18.96 27.13
CA ALA A 11 -46.61 20.42 27.15
C ALA A 11 -47.91 20.99 27.72
N THR A 12 -47.80 21.80 28.75
CA THR A 12 -48.89 22.64 29.26
C THR A 12 -48.80 24.02 28.66
N LEU A 13 -49.91 24.47 28.06
CA LEU A 13 -50.13 25.84 27.57
C LEU A 13 -50.36 26.78 28.74
N GLN A 14 -49.66 27.93 28.71
CA GLN A 14 -50.17 29.15 29.36
C GLN A 14 -50.11 30.32 28.34
N LEU A 15 -51.24 30.89 28.07
CA LEU A 15 -51.43 32.11 27.31
C LEU A 15 -51.10 33.34 28.16
N SER A 16 -50.25 34.21 27.65
CA SER A 16 -50.16 35.58 28.08
C SER A 16 -49.97 36.50 26.86
N CYS A 17 -50.92 37.44 26.67
CA CYS A 17 -50.87 38.48 25.68
C CYS A 17 -49.85 39.52 26.05
N GLY A 18 -48.95 39.93 25.07
CA GLY A 18 -48.05 41.08 25.16
C GLY A 18 -47.42 41.32 23.83
N SER A 19 -47.85 42.35 23.13
CA SER A 19 -47.43 42.79 21.80
C SER A 19 -46.01 43.39 21.84
N SER A 20 -45.11 42.77 21.10
CA SER A 20 -43.95 43.47 20.48
C SER A 20 -43.41 42.56 19.37
N GLN A 21 -43.49 42.97 18.14
CA GLN A 21 -42.94 42.24 16.98
C GLN A 21 -41.42 42.42 16.98
N GLU A 22 -40.68 41.53 17.62
CA GLU A 22 -39.30 41.30 17.28
C GLU A 22 -39.22 40.12 16.31
N LYS A 23 -38.66 40.40 15.12
CA LYS A 23 -38.31 39.36 14.15
C LYS A 23 -37.34 38.39 14.82
N PRO A 24 -37.50 37.06 14.68
CA PRO A 24 -36.49 36.13 15.14
C PRO A 24 -35.24 36.32 14.26
N GLU A 25 -34.19 36.81 14.87
CA GLU A 25 -32.82 36.75 14.33
C GLU A 25 -32.47 35.26 14.17
N VAL A 26 -32.47 34.79 12.94
CA VAL A 26 -31.98 33.45 12.61
C VAL A 26 -30.49 33.48 12.90
N MET A 27 -30.09 33.02 14.08
CA MET A 27 -28.72 32.66 14.35
C MET A 27 -28.32 31.60 13.32
N GLN A 28 -27.71 32.02 12.22
CA GLN A 28 -26.92 31.14 11.39
C GLN A 28 -25.72 30.70 12.27
N THR A 29 -25.84 29.53 12.86
CA THR A 29 -24.66 28.81 13.36
C THR A 29 -23.83 28.48 12.13
N GLU A 30 -22.84 29.31 11.81
CA GLU A 30 -21.75 28.92 10.94
C GLU A 30 -21.12 27.66 11.56
N GLU A 31 -21.47 26.50 11.04
CA GLU A 31 -20.68 25.31 11.24
C GLU A 31 -19.29 25.62 10.71
N LYS A 32 -18.38 25.96 11.61
CA LYS A 32 -16.97 26.06 11.31
C LYS A 32 -16.53 24.70 10.85
N THR A 33 -16.56 24.46 9.55
CA THR A 33 -15.94 23.29 8.92
C THR A 33 -14.48 23.36 9.32
N ILE A 34 -14.05 22.48 10.23
CA ILE A 34 -12.65 22.34 10.62
C ILE A 34 -11.94 21.82 9.38
N GLU A 35 -11.27 22.72 8.65
CA GLU A 35 -10.48 22.31 7.50
C GLU A 35 -9.23 21.58 7.99
N LEU A 36 -9.14 20.28 7.67
CA LEU A 36 -8.01 19.45 8.07
C LEU A 36 -6.71 19.98 7.46
N ALA A 37 -5.63 19.92 8.23
CA ALA A 37 -4.31 20.25 7.72
C ALA A 37 -3.90 19.28 6.59
N PRO A 38 -3.13 19.69 5.58
CA PRO A 38 -2.76 18.85 4.44
C PRO A 38 -2.10 17.51 4.84
N LYS A 39 -1.38 17.48 5.97
CA LYS A 39 -0.80 16.26 6.53
C LYS A 39 -1.86 15.28 7.02
N GLU A 40 -2.94 15.78 7.62
CA GLU A 40 -4.06 14.99 8.13
C GLU A 40 -4.89 14.46 6.96
N ILE A 41 -5.10 15.26 5.92
CA ILE A 41 -5.75 14.81 4.67
C ILE A 41 -4.97 13.64 4.03
N LEU A 42 -3.64 13.70 3.98
CA LEU A 42 -2.83 12.58 3.47
C LEU A 42 -2.87 11.35 4.39
N ALA A 43 -3.00 11.52 5.69
CA ALA A 43 -3.16 10.41 6.61
C ALA A 43 -4.51 9.71 6.40
N GLU A 44 -5.58 10.48 6.20
CA GLU A 44 -6.91 9.97 5.85
C GLU A 44 -6.90 9.28 4.48
N ALA A 45 -6.27 9.89 3.47
CA ALA A 45 -6.09 9.26 2.15
C ALA A 45 -5.40 7.90 2.26
N TYR A 46 -4.37 7.78 3.12
CA TYR A 46 -3.69 6.51 3.34
C TYR A 46 -4.57 5.50 4.08
N GLN A 47 -5.40 5.94 5.02
CA GLN A 47 -6.35 5.05 5.69
C GLN A 47 -7.39 4.51 4.72
N LEU A 48 -7.98 5.37 3.88
CA LEU A 48 -8.91 4.99 2.82
C LEU A 48 -8.27 4.00 1.83
N PHE A 49 -7.02 4.25 1.45
CA PHE A 49 -6.24 3.30 0.64
C PHE A 49 -6.16 1.93 1.30
N LYS A 50 -5.82 1.83 2.59
CA LYS A 50 -5.75 0.55 3.32
C LYS A 50 -7.10 -0.18 3.38
N GLU A 51 -8.19 0.56 3.38
CA GLU A 51 -9.56 0.04 3.39
C GLU A 51 -10.08 -0.34 1.99
N GLY A 52 -9.31 -0.07 0.93
CA GLY A 52 -9.72 -0.34 -0.45
C GLY A 52 -10.62 0.75 -1.05
N ASN A 53 -10.78 1.89 -0.38
CA ASN A 53 -11.54 3.04 -0.85
C ASN A 53 -10.67 3.92 -1.75
N ASP A 54 -10.20 3.36 -2.87
CA ASP A 54 -9.17 3.96 -3.71
C ASP A 54 -9.61 5.30 -4.33
N ASN A 55 -10.88 5.42 -4.73
CA ASN A 55 -11.39 6.65 -5.34
C ASN A 55 -11.31 7.84 -4.37
N GLU A 56 -11.77 7.66 -3.14
CA GLU A 56 -11.74 8.67 -2.09
C GLU A 56 -10.29 9.00 -1.69
N SER A 57 -9.43 7.98 -1.61
CA SER A 57 -8.00 8.15 -1.37
C SER A 57 -7.34 9.04 -2.44
N VAL A 58 -7.65 8.80 -3.73
CA VAL A 58 -7.15 9.60 -4.84
C VAL A 58 -7.64 11.05 -4.75
N VAL A 59 -8.93 11.28 -4.49
CA VAL A 59 -9.49 12.63 -4.36
C VAL A 59 -8.78 13.43 -3.27
N LEU A 60 -8.53 12.83 -2.11
CA LEU A 60 -7.83 13.50 -1.02
C LEU A 60 -6.35 13.77 -1.35
N ALA A 61 -5.67 12.84 -2.02
CA ALA A 61 -4.30 13.03 -2.45
C ALA A 61 -4.17 14.14 -3.52
N GLU A 62 -5.10 14.21 -4.50
CA GLU A 62 -5.16 15.28 -5.49
C GLU A 62 -5.43 16.65 -4.85
N LYS A 63 -6.31 16.73 -3.83
CA LYS A 63 -6.52 17.96 -3.05
C LYS A 63 -5.20 18.45 -2.45
N VAL A 64 -4.41 17.56 -1.83
CA VAL A 64 -3.13 17.94 -1.23
C VAL A 64 -2.10 18.30 -2.30
N LEU A 65 -2.12 17.65 -3.47
CA LEU A 65 -1.26 18.00 -4.60
C LEU A 65 -1.55 19.42 -5.08
N ALA A 66 -2.83 19.80 -5.18
CA ALA A 66 -3.24 21.16 -5.56
C ALA A 66 -2.75 22.20 -4.54
N ILE A 67 -2.98 21.96 -3.24
CA ILE A 67 -2.48 22.83 -2.16
C ILE A 67 -0.95 22.96 -2.22
N GLY A 68 -0.24 21.84 -2.43
CA GLY A 68 1.22 21.82 -2.53
C GLY A 68 1.73 22.67 -3.69
N LYS A 69 1.07 22.59 -4.85
CA LYS A 69 1.41 23.40 -6.04
C LYS A 69 1.14 24.88 -5.81
N GLU A 70 -0.01 25.24 -5.25
CA GLU A 70 -0.38 26.62 -4.94
C GLU A 70 0.59 27.27 -3.94
N THR A 71 0.93 26.54 -2.88
CA THR A 71 1.84 27.01 -1.82
C THR A 71 3.31 26.80 -2.15
N LYS A 72 3.64 26.21 -3.30
CA LYS A 72 5.01 25.85 -3.71
C LYS A 72 5.73 25.00 -2.66
N ASN A 73 5.01 24.08 -2.03
CA ASN A 73 5.53 23.22 -0.98
C ASN A 73 5.94 21.85 -1.54
N ASP A 74 7.23 21.69 -1.83
CA ASP A 74 7.80 20.46 -2.40
C ASP A 74 7.50 19.21 -1.56
N THR A 75 7.41 19.34 -0.23
CA THR A 75 7.10 18.21 0.64
C THR A 75 5.66 17.75 0.46
N LEU A 76 4.70 18.66 0.34
CA LEU A 76 3.31 18.31 0.06
C LEU A 76 3.16 17.72 -1.34
N ILE A 77 3.78 18.33 -2.35
CA ILE A 77 3.78 17.84 -3.74
C ILE A 77 4.30 16.40 -3.77
N GLY A 78 5.50 16.15 -3.23
CA GLY A 78 6.12 14.85 -3.29
C GLY A 78 5.36 13.75 -2.53
N ARG A 79 4.80 14.09 -1.36
CA ARG A 79 3.96 13.15 -0.60
C ARG A 79 2.66 12.82 -1.32
N ALA A 80 2.00 13.82 -1.91
CA ALA A 80 0.78 13.62 -2.66
C ALA A 80 1.03 12.76 -3.92
N LEU A 81 2.08 13.07 -4.70
CA LEU A 81 2.49 12.26 -5.86
C LEU A 81 2.78 10.81 -5.46
N THR A 82 3.50 10.58 -4.34
CA THR A 82 3.78 9.22 -3.85
C THR A 82 2.50 8.48 -3.46
N SER A 83 1.52 9.16 -2.84
CA SER A 83 0.22 8.58 -2.51
C SER A 83 -0.56 8.19 -3.76
N LEU A 84 -0.59 9.06 -4.78
CA LEU A 84 -1.22 8.79 -6.07
C LEU A 84 -0.54 7.64 -6.83
N CYS A 85 0.79 7.56 -6.83
CA CYS A 85 1.53 6.44 -7.41
C CYS A 85 1.11 5.10 -6.79
N ARG A 86 0.96 5.05 -5.46
CA ARG A 86 0.52 3.85 -4.75
C ARG A 86 -0.88 3.41 -5.20
N ASN A 87 -1.82 4.35 -5.37
CA ASN A 87 -3.15 4.06 -5.91
C ASN A 87 -3.07 3.55 -7.36
N ALA A 88 -2.26 4.17 -8.21
CA ALA A 88 -2.06 3.75 -9.59
C ALA A 88 -1.46 2.33 -9.68
N GLN A 89 -0.48 2.00 -8.82
CA GLN A 89 0.08 0.64 -8.70
C GLN A 89 -0.97 -0.39 -8.33
N ARG A 90 -1.77 -0.13 -7.29
CA ARG A 90 -2.85 -1.04 -6.86
C ARG A 90 -3.82 -1.32 -7.98
N ASN A 91 -4.16 -0.30 -8.76
CA ASN A 91 -5.09 -0.43 -9.88
C ASN A 91 -4.43 -0.91 -11.18
N LEU A 92 -3.13 -1.24 -11.15
CA LEU A 92 -2.32 -1.66 -12.30
C LEU A 92 -2.35 -0.63 -13.45
N ASP A 93 -2.61 0.64 -13.14
CA ASP A 93 -2.64 1.74 -14.10
C ASP A 93 -1.23 2.26 -14.39
N THR A 94 -0.55 1.56 -15.29
CA THR A 94 0.83 1.88 -15.68
C THR A 94 0.95 3.23 -16.40
N ASN A 95 -0.10 3.69 -17.09
CA ASN A 95 -0.09 4.99 -17.75
C ASN A 95 -0.11 6.11 -16.71
N ARG A 96 -1.02 6.03 -15.74
CA ARG A 96 -1.09 7.00 -14.64
C ARG A 96 0.18 6.98 -13.80
N LEU A 97 0.74 5.80 -13.55
CA LEU A 97 1.99 5.67 -12.81
C LEU A 97 3.16 6.35 -13.55
N ALA A 98 3.23 6.23 -14.88
CA ALA A 98 4.24 6.91 -15.69
C ALA A 98 4.10 8.45 -15.60
N GLU A 99 2.88 8.99 -15.72
CA GLU A 99 2.62 10.43 -15.58
C GLU A 99 3.05 10.97 -14.21
N LEU A 100 2.68 10.27 -13.14
CA LEU A 100 3.01 10.66 -11.76
C LEU A 100 4.52 10.57 -11.50
N SER A 101 5.19 9.58 -12.09
CA SER A 101 6.65 9.43 -12.03
C SER A 101 7.37 10.61 -12.71
N GLU A 102 6.87 11.13 -13.84
CA GLU A 102 7.40 12.35 -14.43
C GLU A 102 7.19 13.56 -13.52
N GLY A 103 6.08 13.64 -12.78
CA GLY A 103 5.87 14.65 -11.73
C GLY A 103 6.91 14.57 -10.62
N LEU A 104 7.24 13.37 -10.15
CA LEU A 104 8.31 13.15 -9.17
C LEU A 104 9.69 13.50 -9.73
N LYS A 105 9.95 13.20 -11.02
CA LYS A 105 11.18 13.58 -11.69
C LYS A 105 11.36 15.09 -11.72
N LEU A 106 10.36 15.83 -12.19
CA LEU A 106 10.38 17.29 -12.22
C LEU A 106 10.64 17.88 -10.82
N LEU A 107 9.93 17.36 -9.81
CA LEU A 107 10.13 17.77 -8.42
C LEU A 107 11.55 17.49 -7.93
N SER A 108 12.12 16.33 -8.27
CA SER A 108 13.48 15.96 -7.87
C SER A 108 14.54 16.83 -8.53
N GLU A 109 14.34 17.17 -9.81
CA GLU A 109 15.26 18.04 -10.57
C GLU A 109 15.22 19.49 -10.08
N THR A 110 14.04 20.00 -9.76
CA THR A 110 13.88 21.39 -9.28
C THR A 110 14.30 21.59 -7.83
N SER A 111 14.06 20.61 -6.96
CA SER A 111 14.39 20.69 -5.54
C SER A 111 15.81 20.17 -5.19
N GLY A 112 16.42 19.37 -6.08
CA GLY A 112 17.66 18.65 -5.79
C GLY A 112 17.56 17.61 -4.67
N ASN A 113 16.32 17.28 -4.23
CA ASN A 113 16.09 16.44 -3.06
C ASN A 113 16.17 14.96 -3.41
N LYS A 114 17.19 14.28 -2.91
CA LYS A 114 17.46 12.84 -3.14
C LYS A 114 16.29 11.93 -2.73
N LYS A 115 15.46 12.35 -1.78
CA LYS A 115 14.27 11.60 -1.40
C LYS A 115 13.29 11.47 -2.56
N TRP A 116 13.09 12.53 -3.34
CA TRP A 116 12.19 12.50 -4.49
C TRP A 116 12.83 11.74 -5.67
N MET A 117 14.15 11.80 -5.82
CA MET A 117 14.88 10.96 -6.77
C MET A 117 14.69 9.47 -6.46
N MET A 118 14.83 9.09 -5.19
CA MET A 118 14.59 7.74 -4.69
C MET A 118 13.15 7.25 -5.01
N TYR A 119 12.13 8.05 -4.64
CA TYR A 119 10.74 7.68 -4.94
C TYR A 119 10.48 7.58 -6.44
N ARG A 120 11.02 8.49 -7.25
CA ARG A 120 10.94 8.39 -8.71
C ARG A 120 11.54 7.08 -9.23
N ALA A 121 12.75 6.73 -8.77
CA ALA A 121 13.40 5.50 -9.17
C ALA A 121 12.57 4.27 -8.79
N HIS A 122 12.08 4.22 -7.54
CA HIS A 122 11.17 3.16 -7.08
C HIS A 122 9.92 3.04 -7.96
N GLN A 123 9.22 4.15 -8.24
CA GLN A 123 7.99 4.13 -9.06
C GLN A 123 8.26 3.70 -10.50
N ASN A 124 9.39 4.10 -11.07
CA ASN A 124 9.79 3.61 -12.38
C ASN A 124 10.10 2.11 -12.37
N ALA A 125 10.75 1.60 -11.32
CA ALA A 125 10.99 0.18 -11.17
C ALA A 125 9.69 -0.62 -11.14
N GLU A 126 8.72 -0.18 -10.33
CA GLU A 126 7.39 -0.80 -10.25
C GLU A 126 6.65 -0.79 -11.60
N MET A 127 6.65 0.35 -12.27
CA MET A 127 6.02 0.47 -13.58
C MET A 127 6.62 -0.53 -14.57
N TRP A 128 7.97 -0.62 -14.65
CA TRP A 128 8.62 -1.54 -15.57
C TRP A 128 8.45 -3.00 -15.17
N ARG A 129 8.35 -3.31 -13.87
CA ARG A 129 8.00 -4.65 -13.38
C ARG A 129 6.60 -5.04 -13.82
N LEU A 130 5.61 -4.15 -13.67
CA LEU A 130 4.21 -4.40 -14.06
C LEU A 130 4.04 -4.61 -15.57
N VAL A 131 4.84 -3.94 -16.42
CA VAL A 131 4.81 -4.16 -17.88
C VAL A 131 5.75 -5.27 -18.35
N GLY A 132 6.44 -5.97 -17.42
CA GLY A 132 7.29 -7.11 -17.71
C GLY A 132 8.68 -6.77 -18.28
N ASN A 133 9.11 -5.51 -18.26
CA ASN A 133 10.47 -5.14 -18.69
C ASN A 133 11.43 -5.27 -17.52
N LEU A 134 11.90 -6.49 -17.29
CA LEU A 134 12.68 -6.85 -16.11
C LEU A 134 14.06 -6.15 -16.05
N GLU A 135 14.70 -5.88 -17.17
CA GLU A 135 15.99 -5.18 -17.23
C GLU A 135 15.86 -3.73 -16.77
N ARG A 136 14.80 -3.04 -17.22
CA ARG A 136 14.53 -1.68 -16.78
C ARG A 136 14.09 -1.63 -15.32
N ALA A 137 13.24 -2.55 -14.90
CA ALA A 137 12.83 -2.66 -13.51
C ALA A 137 14.03 -2.83 -12.59
N GLU A 138 14.92 -3.78 -12.88
CA GLU A 138 16.13 -4.02 -12.11
C GLU A 138 17.02 -2.78 -12.01
N LYS A 139 17.28 -2.11 -13.14
CA LYS A 139 18.08 -0.88 -13.16
C LYS A 139 17.52 0.17 -12.18
N PHE A 140 16.21 0.41 -12.22
CA PHE A 140 15.59 1.42 -11.39
C PHE A 140 15.48 1.00 -9.92
N TYR A 141 15.33 -0.30 -9.61
CA TYR A 141 15.44 -0.77 -8.22
C TYR A 141 16.83 -0.55 -7.66
N ILE A 142 17.89 -0.82 -8.44
CA ILE A 142 19.27 -0.56 -8.02
C ILE A 142 19.46 0.94 -7.73
N GLU A 143 19.01 1.83 -8.63
CA GLU A 143 19.05 3.28 -8.42
C GLU A 143 18.32 3.69 -7.11
N SER A 144 17.12 3.15 -6.88
CA SER A 144 16.35 3.42 -5.65
C SER A 144 17.06 2.93 -4.39
N MET A 145 17.64 1.72 -4.44
CA MET A 145 18.40 1.13 -3.32
C MET A 145 19.66 1.94 -2.98
N GLU A 146 20.40 2.39 -3.99
CA GLU A 146 21.57 3.26 -3.80
C GLU A 146 21.17 4.57 -3.12
N LEU A 147 20.14 5.26 -3.64
CA LEU A 147 19.62 6.49 -3.06
C LEU A 147 19.07 6.27 -1.66
N SER A 148 18.34 5.16 -1.41
CA SER A 148 17.82 4.79 -0.10
C SER A 148 18.93 4.60 0.92
N SER A 149 20.00 3.93 0.52
CA SER A 149 21.19 3.74 1.36
C SER A 149 21.87 5.07 1.67
N GLU A 150 22.02 5.93 0.67
CA GLU A 150 22.68 7.23 0.79
C GLU A 150 21.96 8.19 1.77
N ILE A 151 20.61 8.20 1.72
CA ILE A 151 19.80 9.06 2.61
C ILE A 151 19.37 8.38 3.92
N GLY A 152 19.78 7.12 4.15
CA GLY A 152 19.41 6.36 5.34
C GLY A 152 17.94 5.91 5.39
N SER A 153 17.27 5.77 4.24
CA SER A 153 15.86 5.35 4.15
C SER A 153 15.74 3.82 4.23
N LYS A 154 15.93 3.25 5.44
CA LYS A 154 15.88 1.80 5.65
C LYS A 154 14.56 1.16 5.19
N GLY A 155 13.43 1.84 5.36
CA GLY A 155 12.11 1.31 4.94
C GLY A 155 12.02 1.14 3.42
N MET A 156 12.41 2.14 2.62
CA MET A 156 12.42 2.01 1.16
C MET A 156 13.47 0.99 0.70
N PHE A 157 14.63 0.98 1.31
CA PHE A 157 15.67 -0.01 1.04
C PHE A 157 15.18 -1.45 1.25
N MET A 158 14.38 -1.69 2.29
CA MET A 158 13.73 -2.98 2.56
C MET A 158 12.70 -3.33 1.48
N ILE A 159 11.80 -2.39 1.15
CA ILE A 159 10.77 -2.59 0.13
C ILE A 159 11.39 -2.90 -1.24
N ASP A 160 12.46 -2.20 -1.62
CA ASP A 160 13.16 -2.45 -2.89
C ASP A 160 13.82 -3.84 -2.94
N HIS A 161 14.32 -4.34 -1.81
CA HIS A 161 14.82 -5.72 -1.74
C HIS A 161 13.70 -6.74 -2.00
N PHE A 162 12.53 -6.54 -1.39
CA PHE A 162 11.37 -7.36 -1.62
C PHE A 162 10.96 -7.34 -3.09
N ASN A 163 10.71 -6.15 -3.66
CA ASN A 163 10.21 -6.02 -5.02
C ASN A 163 11.24 -6.48 -6.08
N LYS A 164 12.53 -6.18 -5.88
CA LYS A 164 13.61 -6.66 -6.78
C LYS A 164 13.72 -8.18 -6.76
N SER A 165 13.37 -8.86 -5.65
CA SER A 165 13.43 -10.31 -5.58
C SER A 165 12.51 -10.99 -6.60
N PHE A 166 11.34 -10.42 -6.89
CA PHE A 166 10.46 -10.90 -7.97
C PHE A 166 11.11 -10.77 -9.34
N VAL A 167 11.82 -9.67 -9.58
CA VAL A 167 12.54 -9.46 -10.85
C VAL A 167 13.65 -10.49 -11.01
N SER A 168 14.47 -10.72 -9.97
CA SER A 168 15.53 -11.72 -10.00
C SER A 168 14.97 -13.14 -10.18
N THR A 169 13.88 -13.47 -9.49
CA THR A 169 13.19 -14.76 -9.64
C THR A 169 12.69 -14.95 -11.08
N ALA A 170 12.02 -13.95 -11.65
CA ALA A 170 11.51 -14.00 -13.02
C ALA A 170 12.61 -14.10 -14.09
N LYS A 171 13.81 -13.59 -13.80
CA LYS A 171 15.00 -13.73 -14.66
C LYS A 171 15.71 -15.08 -14.50
N GLY A 172 15.33 -15.89 -13.51
CA GLY A 172 15.99 -17.16 -13.17
C GLY A 172 17.26 -17.00 -12.33
N ASP A 173 17.54 -15.80 -11.83
CA ASP A 173 18.65 -15.54 -10.91
C ASP A 173 18.21 -15.84 -9.47
N PHE A 174 18.10 -17.13 -9.18
CA PHE A 174 17.57 -17.64 -7.91
C PHE A 174 18.49 -17.34 -6.72
N GLU A 175 19.79 -17.32 -6.92
CA GLU A 175 20.75 -17.00 -5.87
C GLU A 175 20.58 -15.54 -5.41
N GLU A 176 20.50 -14.62 -6.36
CA GLU A 176 20.23 -13.22 -6.07
C GLU A 176 18.85 -13.02 -5.41
N ALA A 177 17.81 -13.73 -5.88
CA ALA A 177 16.48 -13.68 -5.30
C ALA A 177 16.49 -14.12 -3.82
N GLU A 178 17.15 -15.24 -3.49
CA GLU A 178 17.30 -15.72 -2.10
C GLU A 178 18.06 -14.70 -1.23
N ARG A 179 19.12 -14.09 -1.75
CA ARG A 179 19.87 -13.06 -1.07
C ARG A 179 19.02 -11.84 -0.76
N LEU A 180 18.22 -11.38 -1.72
CA LEU A 180 17.32 -10.24 -1.58
C LEU A 180 16.21 -10.51 -0.54
N ILE A 181 15.57 -11.67 -0.59
CA ILE A 181 14.55 -12.10 0.39
C ILE A 181 15.18 -12.17 1.79
N SER A 182 16.35 -12.77 1.92
CA SER A 182 17.07 -12.85 3.20
C SER A 182 17.36 -11.46 3.76
N LYS A 183 17.81 -10.52 2.91
CA LYS A 183 18.10 -9.14 3.33
C LYS A 183 16.82 -8.39 3.72
N TYR A 184 15.72 -8.60 3.01
CA TYR A 184 14.40 -8.07 3.40
C TYR A 184 14.05 -8.46 4.85
N TYR A 185 14.15 -9.75 5.21
CA TYR A 185 13.84 -10.21 6.57
C TYR A 185 14.79 -9.68 7.63
N VAL A 186 16.08 -9.47 7.32
CA VAL A 186 17.02 -8.81 8.24
C VAL A 186 16.56 -7.37 8.50
N LEU A 187 16.31 -6.59 7.44
CA LEU A 187 15.89 -5.20 7.53
C LEU A 187 14.55 -5.05 8.25
N ARG A 188 13.59 -5.93 7.96
CA ARG A 188 12.30 -5.96 8.62
C ARG A 188 12.43 -6.12 10.14
N ARG A 189 13.29 -7.04 10.60
CA ARG A 189 13.58 -7.20 12.04
C ARG A 189 14.24 -5.96 12.64
N GLU A 190 15.16 -5.33 11.92
CA GLU A 190 15.78 -4.07 12.38
C GLU A 190 14.76 -2.92 12.52
N LEU A 191 13.68 -2.94 11.73
CA LEU A 191 12.63 -1.91 11.74
C LEU A 191 11.46 -2.26 12.66
N ASP A 192 11.50 -3.43 13.34
CA ASP A 192 10.41 -3.96 14.18
C ASP A 192 9.04 -4.01 13.42
N SER A 193 9.10 -4.36 12.14
CA SER A 193 7.95 -4.36 11.23
C SER A 193 7.35 -5.76 11.12
N THR A 194 6.64 -6.21 12.17
CA THR A 194 6.08 -7.57 12.26
C THR A 194 4.89 -7.81 11.30
N SER A 195 4.17 -6.74 10.92
CA SER A 195 3.02 -6.86 10.01
C SER A 195 3.39 -7.23 8.57
N GLU A 196 4.66 -7.14 8.20
CA GLU A 196 5.13 -7.38 6.83
C GLU A 196 5.70 -8.79 6.60
N ASP A 197 5.61 -9.69 7.61
CA ASP A 197 6.07 -11.07 7.47
C ASP A 197 5.38 -11.80 6.31
N ALA A 198 4.09 -11.61 6.16
CA ALA A 198 3.29 -12.26 5.14
C ALA A 198 3.72 -11.85 3.71
N TYR A 199 4.09 -10.59 3.51
CA TYR A 199 4.55 -10.11 2.19
C TYR A 199 5.85 -10.79 1.75
N GLY A 200 6.85 -10.88 2.63
CA GLY A 200 8.11 -11.56 2.29
C GLY A 200 7.92 -13.02 1.90
N LEU A 201 6.90 -13.70 2.46
CA LEU A 201 6.57 -15.06 2.09
C LEU A 201 5.99 -15.19 0.68
N ILE A 202 5.34 -14.16 0.12
CA ILE A 202 4.89 -14.18 -1.27
C ILE A 202 6.10 -14.31 -2.21
N ALA A 203 7.14 -13.52 -1.97
CA ALA A 203 8.36 -13.61 -2.78
C ALA A 203 9.03 -14.99 -2.66
N LEU A 204 9.05 -15.57 -1.46
CA LEU A 204 9.58 -16.92 -1.25
C LEU A 204 8.74 -18.00 -1.95
N CYS A 205 7.41 -17.88 -1.89
CA CYS A 205 6.49 -18.74 -2.62
C CYS A 205 6.80 -18.76 -4.12
N TYR A 206 6.91 -17.57 -4.70
CA TYR A 206 7.18 -17.39 -6.13
C TYR A 206 8.54 -17.97 -6.51
N LEU A 207 9.57 -17.72 -5.70
CA LEU A 207 10.89 -18.31 -5.92
C LEU A 207 10.87 -19.84 -5.91
N LEU A 208 10.24 -20.47 -4.91
CA LEU A 208 10.16 -21.92 -4.81
C LEU A 208 9.39 -22.55 -5.97
N GLU A 209 8.32 -21.91 -6.44
CA GLU A 209 7.57 -22.37 -7.61
C GLU A 209 8.44 -22.30 -8.86
N GLN A 210 9.15 -21.21 -9.10
CA GLN A 210 10.05 -21.08 -10.26
C GLN A 210 11.24 -22.05 -10.21
N GLN A 211 11.69 -22.46 -9.03
CA GLN A 211 12.64 -23.56 -8.80
C GLN A 211 12.01 -24.94 -8.97
N LYS A 212 10.71 -25.05 -9.28
CA LYS A 212 9.93 -26.31 -9.36
C LYS A 212 9.85 -27.07 -8.03
N ASN A 213 10.08 -26.39 -6.92
CA ASN A 213 9.85 -26.92 -5.58
C ASN A 213 8.39 -26.72 -5.17
N TYR A 214 7.48 -27.42 -5.86
CA TYR A 214 6.03 -27.23 -5.68
C TYR A 214 5.55 -27.57 -4.29
N LYS A 215 6.16 -28.57 -3.63
CA LYS A 215 5.85 -28.90 -2.25
C LYS A 215 6.18 -27.74 -1.30
N GLY A 216 7.39 -27.21 -1.39
CA GLY A 216 7.81 -26.05 -0.60
C GLY A 216 6.98 -24.81 -0.89
N ALA A 217 6.68 -24.56 -2.17
CA ALA A 217 5.82 -23.43 -2.57
C ALA A 217 4.43 -23.55 -1.94
N HIS A 218 3.82 -24.75 -1.92
CA HIS A 218 2.52 -24.99 -1.29
C HIS A 218 2.55 -24.78 0.23
N GLU A 219 3.56 -25.29 0.91
CA GLU A 219 3.73 -25.09 2.35
C GLU A 219 3.81 -23.60 2.69
N VAL A 220 4.63 -22.85 1.97
CA VAL A 220 4.80 -21.42 2.18
C VAL A 220 3.53 -20.63 1.82
N ALA A 221 2.84 -20.96 0.71
CA ALA A 221 1.57 -20.31 0.34
C ALA A 221 0.51 -20.50 1.42
N THR A 222 0.39 -21.71 1.97
CA THR A 222 -0.56 -22.00 3.06
C THR A 222 -0.28 -21.17 4.30
N VAL A 223 0.99 -21.04 4.69
CA VAL A 223 1.40 -20.17 5.81
C VAL A 223 1.14 -18.71 5.51
N THR A 224 1.44 -18.25 4.28
CA THR A 224 1.22 -16.89 3.82
C THR A 224 -0.25 -16.49 3.97
N ARG A 225 -1.17 -17.28 3.41
CA ARG A 225 -2.63 -17.03 3.51
C ARG A 225 -3.11 -16.98 4.96
N ARG A 226 -2.59 -17.88 5.79
CA ARG A 226 -2.92 -17.88 7.21
C ARG A 226 -2.45 -16.60 7.91
N LEU A 227 -1.22 -16.16 7.67
CA LEU A 227 -0.69 -14.93 8.28
C LEU A 227 -1.49 -13.71 7.86
N PHE A 228 -1.83 -13.55 6.58
CA PHE A 228 -2.71 -12.48 6.13
C PHE A 228 -4.04 -12.48 6.90
N LYS A 229 -4.66 -13.66 7.04
CA LYS A 229 -5.91 -13.80 7.79
C LYS A 229 -5.77 -13.42 9.28
N VAL A 230 -4.74 -13.92 9.95
CA VAL A 230 -4.51 -13.66 11.39
C VAL A 230 -4.18 -12.20 11.64
N GLN A 231 -3.41 -11.58 10.77
CA GLN A 231 -3.01 -10.17 10.88
C GLN A 231 -4.08 -9.20 10.38
N ASN A 232 -5.19 -9.70 9.83
CA ASN A 232 -6.24 -8.90 9.16
C ASN A 232 -5.66 -7.99 8.08
N LEU A 233 -4.74 -8.54 7.28
CA LEU A 233 -4.10 -7.89 6.15
C LEU A 233 -4.56 -8.54 4.84
N PHE A 234 -4.34 -7.84 3.73
CA PHE A 234 -4.63 -8.34 2.38
C PHE A 234 -3.42 -8.04 1.49
N PRO A 235 -2.98 -8.98 0.64
CA PRO A 235 -2.00 -8.67 -0.38
C PRO A 235 -2.58 -7.63 -1.35
N GLU A 236 -1.75 -6.70 -1.78
CA GLU A 236 -2.15 -5.77 -2.85
C GLU A 236 -2.22 -6.51 -4.21
N PRO A 237 -3.02 -6.07 -5.18
CA PRO A 237 -3.15 -6.77 -6.45
C PRO A 237 -1.83 -7.11 -7.16
N PRO A 238 -0.77 -6.26 -7.15
CA PRO A 238 0.52 -6.62 -7.69
C PRO A 238 1.22 -7.80 -7.00
N ASP A 239 0.91 -8.04 -5.72
CA ASP A 239 1.48 -9.11 -4.89
C ASP A 239 0.54 -10.33 -4.85
N GLU A 240 -0.79 -10.09 -4.92
CA GLU A 240 -1.79 -11.16 -4.99
C GLU A 240 -1.65 -11.99 -6.27
N LYS A 241 -1.38 -11.34 -7.40
CA LYS A 241 -1.26 -12.00 -8.68
C LYS A 241 -0.20 -13.11 -8.69
N PRO A 242 1.08 -12.87 -8.32
CA PRO A 242 2.06 -13.95 -8.25
C PRO A 242 1.68 -15.05 -7.24
N LEU A 243 1.04 -14.72 -6.13
CA LEU A 243 0.60 -15.72 -5.17
C LEU A 243 -0.50 -16.62 -5.75
N LEU A 244 -1.47 -16.07 -6.47
CA LEU A 244 -2.52 -16.83 -7.16
C LEU A 244 -1.94 -17.72 -8.26
N GLU A 245 -0.96 -17.23 -9.03
CA GLU A 245 -0.28 -18.01 -10.07
C GLU A 245 0.46 -19.22 -9.47
N VAL A 246 1.17 -19.00 -8.35
CA VAL A 246 1.82 -20.09 -7.60
C VAL A 246 0.80 -21.12 -7.11
N GLU A 247 -0.29 -20.68 -6.47
CA GLU A 247 -1.33 -21.58 -5.96
C GLU A 247 -1.96 -22.42 -7.07
N ALA A 248 -2.25 -21.80 -8.23
CA ALA A 248 -2.79 -22.50 -9.39
C ALA A 248 -1.80 -23.56 -9.93
N LYS A 249 -0.53 -23.16 -10.12
CA LYS A 249 0.51 -24.05 -10.64
C LYS A 249 0.82 -25.20 -9.72
N VAL A 250 0.93 -24.96 -8.43
CA VAL A 250 1.16 -26.00 -7.41
C VAL A 250 0.02 -26.99 -7.39
N LYS A 251 -1.23 -26.54 -7.53
CA LYS A 251 -2.40 -27.42 -7.59
C LYS A 251 -2.40 -28.33 -8.81
N GLU A 252 -1.88 -27.87 -9.94
CA GLU A 252 -1.73 -28.69 -11.15
C GLU A 252 -0.66 -29.78 -10.99
N GLU A 253 0.43 -29.48 -10.27
CA GLU A 253 1.62 -30.33 -10.19
C GLU A 253 1.61 -31.33 -9.01
N LEU A 254 0.74 -31.12 -8.02
CA LEU A 254 0.61 -32.00 -6.87
C LEU A 254 -0.67 -32.85 -6.96
N GLU A 255 -0.58 -34.15 -6.57
CA GLU A 255 -1.75 -34.97 -6.39
C GLU A 255 -2.64 -34.43 -5.25
N ALA A 256 -3.97 -34.53 -5.40
CA ALA A 256 -4.92 -33.95 -4.45
C ALA A 256 -4.73 -34.38 -3.01
N SER A 257 -4.41 -35.69 -2.79
CA SER A 257 -4.15 -36.26 -1.45
C SER A 257 -2.92 -35.65 -0.79
N LEU A 258 -1.84 -35.46 -1.57
CA LEU A 258 -0.60 -34.89 -1.09
C LEU A 258 -0.79 -33.37 -0.80
N PHE A 259 -1.57 -32.69 -1.63
CA PHE A 259 -1.91 -31.28 -1.46
C PHE A 259 -2.58 -31.02 -0.10
N GLU A 260 -3.62 -31.82 0.25
CA GLU A 260 -4.32 -31.72 1.52
C GLU A 260 -3.44 -32.07 2.73
N GLU A 261 -2.59 -33.07 2.61
CA GLU A 261 -1.65 -33.47 3.67
C GLU A 261 -0.66 -32.36 4.00
N ILE A 262 -0.07 -31.74 2.97
CA ILE A 262 0.87 -30.64 3.13
C ILE A 262 0.19 -29.44 3.79
N ALA A 263 -1.03 -29.09 3.37
CA ALA A 263 -1.78 -27.98 3.95
C ALA A 263 -2.04 -28.17 5.45
N LYS A 264 -2.45 -29.38 5.88
CA LYS A 264 -2.66 -29.70 7.30
C LYS A 264 -1.38 -29.56 8.12
N ASN A 265 -0.28 -30.11 7.62
CA ASN A 265 1.00 -30.10 8.32
C ASN A 265 1.59 -28.69 8.45
N SER A 266 1.43 -27.83 7.45
CA SER A 266 1.91 -26.45 7.45
C SER A 266 1.12 -25.56 8.42
N THR A 267 -0.19 -25.82 8.58
CA THR A 267 -1.03 -25.07 9.53
C THR A 267 -0.82 -25.49 10.99
N SER A 268 -0.35 -26.70 11.26
CA SER A 268 -0.11 -27.21 12.62
C SER A 268 1.22 -26.76 13.23
N LYS A 269 2.21 -26.36 12.41
CA LYS A 269 3.56 -25.99 12.82
C LYS A 269 3.71 -24.49 13.19
N SER A 270 2.67 -23.74 13.11
CA SER A 270 2.63 -22.30 13.34
C SER A 270 1.61 -21.94 14.44
#